data_cfb62e5713962d08cc78c86628e05996
#
_entry.id   cfb62e5713962d08cc78c86628e05996
#
_cell.length_a   1.000
_cell.length_b   1.000
_cell.length_c   1.000
_cell.angle_alpha   90.00
_cell.angle_beta   90.00
_cell.angle_gamma   90.00
#
_symmetry.space_group_name_H-M   'P 1'
#
loop_
_entity.id
_entity.type
_entity.pdbx_description
1 polymer ?
#
loop_
_entity_poly.entity_id
_entity_poly.type
_entity_poly.pdbx_seq_one_letter_code
_entity_poly.pdbx_strand_id
1 'polypeptide(L)'
;RDRTGVETALVADAGPGVPERFDMLQWELFSVNARDGFEMPAMMLKPRFFDPNQQYPVVTYVYGGPSAPSVSNAWQGRSRGYFHQMLADSGVIVFLVDNRSAAGKSKTDANTIVKQLYGPVELNDLLDGIAWLKAQPYVDPERVGIWGWSGGGTMTLQSMTSSKEFAAGVSVAPVTDWHYYDTIYTER
;
A
#
# COMPACT_ATOMS: atom_id res chain seq x y z
N ARG A 1 -7.27 10.23 27.24
CA ARG A 1 -6.23 10.10 28.27
C ARG A 1 -5.94 11.47 28.85
N ASP A 2 -5.56 11.52 30.11
CA ASP A 2 -5.09 12.74 30.75
C ASP A 2 -3.65 13.10 30.32
N ARG A 3 -3.09 14.20 30.86
CA ARG A 3 -1.72 14.65 30.54
C ARG A 3 -0.61 13.69 31.01
N THR A 4 -0.94 12.71 31.84
CA THR A 4 -0.01 11.65 32.28
C THR A 4 -0.09 10.40 31.42
N GLY A 5 -0.99 10.35 30.45
CA GLY A 5 -1.25 9.21 29.58
C GLY A 5 -2.19 8.18 30.18
N VAL A 6 -2.71 8.41 31.39
CA VAL A 6 -3.68 7.53 32.03
C VAL A 6 -5.04 7.68 31.36
N GLU A 7 -5.68 6.55 31.08
CA GLU A 7 -7.04 6.54 30.52
C GLU A 7 -8.04 6.97 31.59
N THR A 8 -8.74 8.07 31.35
CA THR A 8 -9.67 8.68 32.31
C THR A 8 -11.13 8.44 31.97
N ALA A 9 -11.45 8.23 30.71
CA ALA A 9 -12.79 7.86 30.27
C ALA A 9 -12.76 7.23 28.87
N LEU A 10 -13.63 6.26 28.63
CA LEU A 10 -14.01 5.80 27.30
C LEU A 10 -15.16 6.70 26.81
N VAL A 11 -14.93 7.45 25.73
CA VAL A 11 -15.92 8.42 25.21
C VAL A 11 -17.05 7.72 24.46
N ALA A 12 -16.73 6.60 23.82
CA ALA A 12 -17.71 5.74 23.17
C ALA A 12 -17.25 4.29 23.20
N ASP A 13 -18.14 3.38 23.49
CA ASP A 13 -17.97 1.96 23.23
C ASP A 13 -18.64 1.67 21.89
N ALA A 14 -17.87 1.26 20.90
CA ALA A 14 -18.38 0.93 19.58
C ALA A 14 -19.20 -0.39 19.57
N GLY A 15 -19.30 -1.07 20.70
CA GLY A 15 -19.87 -2.42 20.77
C GLY A 15 -19.02 -3.44 19.99
N PRO A 16 -19.56 -4.65 19.71
CA PRO A 16 -18.87 -5.60 18.86
C PRO A 16 -18.60 -4.96 17.49
N GLY A 17 -17.33 -4.87 17.12
CA GLY A 17 -16.89 -4.16 15.93
C GLY A 17 -17.39 -4.80 14.64
N VAL A 18 -17.37 -4.03 13.55
CA VAL A 18 -17.68 -4.55 12.20
C VAL A 18 -16.80 -5.77 11.86
N PRO A 19 -15.52 -5.84 12.25
CA PRO A 19 -14.68 -7.02 11.99
C PRO A 19 -15.28 -8.32 12.54
N GLU A 20 -15.77 -8.30 13.79
CA GLU A 20 -16.32 -9.50 14.42
C GLU A 20 -17.66 -9.92 13.81
N ARG A 21 -18.45 -8.94 13.39
CA ARG A 21 -19.77 -9.20 12.76
C ARG A 21 -19.67 -9.82 11.38
N PHE A 22 -18.62 -9.54 10.64
CA PHE A 22 -18.43 -9.98 9.25
C PHE A 22 -17.25 -10.95 9.10
N ASP A 23 -16.67 -11.41 10.20
CA ASP A 23 -15.51 -12.33 10.18
C ASP A 23 -14.41 -11.84 9.23
N MET A 24 -13.99 -10.58 9.41
CA MET A 24 -13.02 -9.92 8.56
C MET A 24 -11.63 -10.53 8.71
N LEU A 25 -10.95 -10.71 7.58
CA LEU A 25 -9.57 -11.16 7.57
C LEU A 25 -8.64 -10.11 8.18
N GLN A 26 -7.62 -10.57 8.88
CA GLN A 26 -6.68 -9.70 9.58
C GLN A 26 -5.48 -9.36 8.69
N TRP A 27 -5.07 -8.10 8.71
CA TRP A 27 -3.86 -7.65 8.06
C TRP A 27 -2.63 -8.06 8.87
N GLU A 28 -1.63 -8.61 8.19
CA GLU A 28 -0.30 -8.82 8.73
C GLU A 28 0.54 -7.57 8.45
N LEU A 29 1.10 -6.94 9.49
CA LEU A 29 1.99 -5.78 9.37
C LEU A 29 3.43 -6.23 9.57
N PHE A 30 4.31 -5.76 8.70
CA PHE A 30 5.74 -6.07 8.73
C PHE A 30 6.54 -4.99 8.01
N SER A 31 7.84 -5.21 7.84
CA SER A 31 8.71 -4.32 7.07
C SER A 31 9.43 -5.09 5.98
N VAL A 32 9.74 -4.40 4.88
CA VAL A 32 10.56 -4.89 3.77
C VAL A 32 11.71 -3.93 3.55
N ASN A 33 12.93 -4.44 3.36
CA ASN A 33 14.08 -3.59 3.09
C ASN A 33 14.20 -3.27 1.60
N ALA A 34 14.35 -2.00 1.28
CA ALA A 34 14.81 -1.56 -0.03
C ALA A 34 16.28 -1.96 -0.24
N ARG A 35 16.75 -1.92 -1.49
CA ARG A 35 18.11 -2.30 -1.90
C ARG A 35 19.23 -1.54 -1.18
N ASP A 36 18.95 -0.35 -0.71
CA ASP A 36 19.87 0.51 0.05
C ASP A 36 19.72 0.37 1.57
N GLY A 37 18.86 -0.57 2.03
CA GLY A 37 18.63 -0.85 3.44
C GLY A 37 17.55 0.02 4.09
N PHE A 38 16.87 0.90 3.33
CA PHE A 38 15.71 1.63 3.87
C PHE A 38 14.59 0.64 4.21
N GLU A 39 14.11 0.69 5.45
CA GLU A 39 13.05 -0.18 5.94
C GLU A 39 11.68 0.38 5.58
N MET A 40 10.99 -0.25 4.64
CA MET A 40 9.67 0.13 4.17
C MET A 40 8.58 -0.56 4.98
N PRO A 41 7.60 0.19 5.53
CA PRO A 41 6.40 -0.43 6.10
C PRO A 41 5.63 -1.20 5.03
N ALA A 42 5.15 -2.38 5.41
CA ALA A 42 4.35 -3.22 4.53
C ALA A 42 3.20 -3.87 5.29
N MET A 43 2.16 -4.24 4.56
CA MET A 43 1.06 -5.05 5.09
C MET A 43 0.52 -6.00 4.02
N MET A 44 0.03 -7.15 4.47
CA MET A 44 -0.50 -8.19 3.61
C MET A 44 -1.82 -8.73 4.15
N LEU A 45 -2.77 -8.96 3.26
CA LEU A 45 -4.01 -9.66 3.55
C LEU A 45 -4.02 -10.97 2.78
N LYS A 46 -4.03 -12.08 3.51
CA LYS A 46 -4.03 -13.42 2.93
C LYS A 46 -5.44 -13.97 2.79
N PRO A 47 -5.69 -14.87 1.84
CA PRO A 47 -6.96 -15.58 1.71
C PRO A 47 -7.38 -16.30 3.00
N ARG A 48 -8.69 -16.44 3.21
CA ARG A 48 -9.28 -17.09 4.40
C ARG A 48 -8.75 -18.50 4.65
N PHE A 49 -8.58 -19.28 3.59
CA PHE A 49 -8.04 -20.65 3.67
C PHE A 49 -6.64 -20.70 3.08
N PHE A 50 -5.77 -19.80 3.57
CA PHE A 50 -4.39 -19.71 3.09
C PHE A 50 -3.60 -20.99 3.41
N ASP A 51 -3.03 -21.59 2.35
CA ASP A 51 -2.10 -22.73 2.44
C ASP A 51 -0.72 -22.27 1.95
N PRO A 52 0.32 -22.28 2.80
CA PRO A 52 1.66 -21.83 2.42
C PRO A 52 2.33 -22.70 1.34
N ASN A 53 1.77 -23.89 1.03
CA ASN A 53 2.25 -24.77 -0.03
C ASN A 53 1.59 -24.53 -1.39
N GLN A 54 0.66 -23.59 -1.47
CA GLN A 54 0.01 -23.17 -2.72
C GLN A 54 0.52 -21.80 -3.15
N GLN A 55 0.49 -21.54 -4.46
CA GLN A 55 0.81 -20.24 -5.02
C GLN A 55 -0.45 -19.45 -5.34
N TYR A 56 -0.46 -18.19 -4.93
CA TYR A 56 -1.59 -17.27 -5.07
C TYR A 56 -1.26 -16.10 -5.99
N PRO A 57 -2.24 -15.64 -6.78
CA PRO A 57 -2.15 -14.34 -7.42
C PRO A 57 -2.11 -13.25 -6.37
N VAL A 58 -1.44 -12.15 -6.69
CA VAL A 58 -1.34 -10.99 -5.80
C VAL A 58 -1.86 -9.74 -6.49
N VAL A 59 -2.57 -8.90 -5.75
CA VAL A 59 -2.90 -7.54 -6.15
C VAL A 59 -2.20 -6.58 -5.19
N THR A 60 -1.32 -5.76 -5.72
CA THR A 60 -0.65 -4.67 -4.98
C THR A 60 -1.49 -3.41 -5.08
N TYR A 61 -1.85 -2.82 -3.95
CA TYR A 61 -2.40 -1.47 -3.91
C TYR A 61 -1.30 -0.46 -3.63
N VAL A 62 -1.27 0.62 -4.37
CA VAL A 62 -0.32 1.72 -4.22
C VAL A 62 -1.02 3.08 -4.20
N TYR A 63 -0.58 3.99 -3.33
CA TYR A 63 -0.78 5.42 -3.49
C TYR A 63 0.55 6.09 -3.83
N GLY A 64 1.57 5.90 -3.00
CA GLY A 64 2.97 6.26 -3.25
C GLY A 64 3.29 7.76 -3.16
N GLY A 65 2.30 8.60 -2.87
CA GLY A 65 2.49 10.05 -2.76
C GLY A 65 3.17 10.48 -1.46
N PRO A 66 3.76 11.68 -1.42
CA PRO A 66 4.54 12.15 -0.29
C PRO A 66 3.69 12.29 0.97
N SER A 67 4.23 11.81 2.09
CA SER A 67 3.58 11.88 3.42
C SER A 67 2.14 11.32 3.43
N ALA A 68 1.86 10.36 2.55
CA ALA A 68 0.54 9.73 2.41
C ALA A 68 0.64 8.21 2.54
N PRO A 69 0.92 7.67 3.75
CA PRO A 69 1.07 6.25 3.96
C PRO A 69 -0.23 5.50 3.70
N SER A 70 -0.12 4.37 3.04
CA SER A 70 -1.20 3.39 2.84
C SER A 70 -1.16 2.29 3.89
N VAL A 71 0.02 2.00 4.41
CA VAL A 71 0.24 1.02 5.47
C VAL A 71 -0.06 1.67 6.82
N SER A 72 -1.00 1.11 7.55
CA SER A 72 -1.36 1.60 8.88
C SER A 72 -1.98 0.51 9.75
N ASN A 73 -1.65 0.54 11.04
CA ASN A 73 -2.33 -0.29 12.04
C ASN A 73 -3.63 0.38 12.48
N ALA A 74 -4.56 0.50 11.55
CA ALA A 74 -5.86 1.13 11.78
C ALA A 74 -6.96 0.34 11.09
N TRP A 75 -8.17 0.48 11.58
CA TRP A 75 -9.36 -0.10 10.97
C TRP A 75 -9.52 0.35 9.51
N GLN A 76 -9.47 -0.60 8.59
CA GLN A 76 -9.58 -0.39 7.13
C GLN A 76 -11.04 -0.42 6.64
N GLY A 77 -12.00 -0.10 7.49
CA GLY A 77 -13.45 -0.19 7.26
C GLY A 77 -14.02 0.87 6.30
N ARG A 78 -13.30 1.23 5.26
CA ARG A 78 -13.77 2.08 4.15
C ARG A 78 -13.96 1.23 2.90
N SER A 79 -14.61 1.77 1.89
CA SER A 79 -14.93 1.08 0.62
C SER A 79 -13.75 0.30 0.03
N ARG A 80 -12.55 0.87 0.05
CA ARG A 80 -11.31 0.22 -0.40
C ARG A 80 -10.94 -1.00 0.47
N GLY A 81 -11.08 -0.88 1.78
CA GLY A 81 -10.81 -2.00 2.70
C GLY A 81 -11.74 -3.18 2.45
N TYR A 82 -13.03 -2.94 2.23
CA TYR A 82 -13.99 -4.00 1.87
C TYR A 82 -13.67 -4.62 0.52
N PHE A 83 -13.22 -3.84 -0.46
CA PHE A 83 -12.76 -4.36 -1.75
C PHE A 83 -11.56 -5.30 -1.57
N HIS A 84 -10.59 -4.93 -0.74
CA HIS A 84 -9.44 -5.78 -0.42
C HIS A 84 -9.88 -7.08 0.29
N GLN A 85 -10.84 -7.02 1.21
CA GLN A 85 -11.41 -8.21 1.86
C GLN A 85 -12.05 -9.15 0.82
N MET A 86 -12.85 -8.59 -0.10
CA MET A 86 -13.47 -9.36 -1.18
C MET A 86 -12.42 -10.06 -2.07
N LEU A 87 -11.34 -9.37 -2.43
CA LEU A 87 -10.24 -9.99 -3.19
C LEU A 87 -9.61 -11.15 -2.42
N ALA A 88 -9.34 -10.95 -1.14
CA ALA A 88 -8.74 -11.99 -0.30
C ALA A 88 -9.68 -13.20 -0.12
N ASP A 89 -10.96 -12.98 0.11
CA ASP A 89 -11.97 -14.05 0.14
C ASP A 89 -12.10 -14.79 -1.20
N SER A 90 -11.73 -14.13 -2.30
CA SER A 90 -11.69 -14.74 -3.65
C SER A 90 -10.38 -15.48 -3.95
N GLY A 91 -9.48 -15.62 -2.98
CA GLY A 91 -8.22 -16.35 -3.15
C GLY A 91 -7.06 -15.50 -3.69
N VAL A 92 -7.14 -14.17 -3.60
CA VAL A 92 -6.09 -13.25 -4.04
C VAL A 92 -5.40 -12.64 -2.82
N ILE A 93 -4.08 -12.69 -2.76
CA ILE A 93 -3.33 -11.94 -1.74
C ILE A 93 -3.40 -10.46 -2.08
N VAL A 94 -3.64 -9.62 -1.07
CA VAL A 94 -3.53 -8.16 -1.21
C VAL A 94 -2.28 -7.69 -0.49
N PHE A 95 -1.41 -6.96 -1.19
CA PHE A 95 -0.14 -6.48 -0.66
C PHE A 95 -0.05 -4.95 -0.76
N LEU A 96 0.47 -4.31 0.27
CA LEU A 96 0.78 -2.89 0.32
C LEU A 96 2.19 -2.71 0.86
N VAL A 97 2.94 -1.80 0.26
CA VAL A 97 4.23 -1.34 0.75
C VAL A 97 4.34 0.17 0.53
N ASP A 98 4.76 0.89 1.55
CA ASP A 98 4.97 2.34 1.45
C ASP A 98 6.42 2.64 1.13
N ASN A 99 6.65 3.38 0.06
CA ASN A 99 7.96 3.92 -0.29
C ASN A 99 8.42 4.94 0.77
N ARG A 100 9.70 5.35 0.72
CA ARG A 100 10.29 6.25 1.72
C ARG A 100 9.63 7.62 1.81
N SER A 101 9.13 8.15 0.71
CA SER A 101 8.44 9.46 0.72
C SER A 101 7.05 9.37 1.32
N ALA A 102 6.34 8.27 1.12
CA ALA A 102 5.01 8.00 1.65
C ALA A 102 5.06 7.62 3.14
N ALA A 103 6.05 6.84 3.55
CA ALA A 103 6.18 6.31 4.90
C ALA A 103 6.32 7.38 5.99
N GLY A 104 6.82 8.57 5.64
CA GLY A 104 6.90 9.71 6.56
C GLY A 104 7.83 9.49 7.77
N LYS A 105 8.82 8.61 7.68
CA LYS A 105 9.74 8.28 8.79
C LYS A 105 10.67 9.43 9.14
N SER A 106 11.14 10.20 8.15
CA SER A 106 11.98 11.37 8.36
C SER A 106 11.76 12.43 7.28
N LYS A 107 12.17 13.68 7.60
CA LYS A 107 12.17 14.76 6.61
C LYS A 107 13.19 14.51 5.49
N THR A 108 14.29 13.83 5.78
CA THR A 108 15.31 13.46 4.80
C THR A 108 14.72 12.49 3.77
N ASP A 109 14.02 11.45 4.23
CA ASP A 109 13.39 10.47 3.34
C ASP A 109 12.28 11.12 2.51
N ALA A 110 11.44 11.95 3.14
CA ALA A 110 10.38 12.68 2.43
C ALA A 110 10.94 13.62 1.34
N ASN A 111 12.10 14.23 1.59
CA ASN A 111 12.71 15.18 0.66
C ASN A 111 13.47 14.52 -0.51
N THR A 112 13.62 13.21 -0.54
CA THR A 112 14.29 12.50 -1.66
C THR A 112 13.62 12.72 -3.01
N ILE A 113 12.35 13.12 -3.00
CA ILE A 113 11.51 13.30 -4.19
C ILE A 113 11.34 14.76 -4.61
N VAL A 114 11.99 15.71 -3.93
CA VAL A 114 11.75 17.19 -4.11
C VAL A 114 11.83 17.66 -5.56
N LYS A 115 12.53 16.97 -6.43
CA LYS A 115 12.64 17.34 -7.84
C LYS A 115 12.01 16.35 -8.81
N GLN A 116 11.50 15.23 -8.31
CA GLN A 116 11.05 14.11 -9.14
C GLN A 116 9.92 13.34 -8.45
N LEU A 117 8.80 14.01 -8.21
CA LEU A 117 7.59 13.38 -7.68
C LEU A 117 7.09 12.25 -8.59
N TYR A 118 6.75 11.10 -8.01
CA TYR A 118 6.43 9.86 -8.72
C TYR A 118 7.53 9.43 -9.71
N GLY A 119 8.76 9.64 -9.29
CA GLY A 119 9.96 9.39 -10.07
C GLY A 119 10.67 8.07 -9.71
N PRO A 120 11.99 8.00 -10.03
CA PRO A 120 12.77 6.78 -9.81
C PRO A 120 12.86 6.33 -8.36
N VAL A 121 12.80 7.25 -7.38
CA VAL A 121 12.95 6.90 -5.96
C VAL A 121 11.74 6.06 -5.51
N GLU A 122 10.54 6.57 -5.73
CA GLU A 122 9.32 5.87 -5.33
C GLU A 122 9.14 4.58 -6.12
N LEU A 123 9.47 4.60 -7.42
CA LEU A 123 9.39 3.41 -8.26
C LEU A 123 10.37 2.33 -7.79
N ASN A 124 11.62 2.68 -7.50
CA ASN A 124 12.62 1.72 -7.04
C ASN A 124 12.23 1.08 -5.70
N ASP A 125 11.77 1.89 -4.75
CA ASP A 125 11.28 1.37 -3.48
C ASP A 125 10.11 0.38 -3.68
N LEU A 126 9.13 0.75 -4.52
CA LEU A 126 8.02 -0.14 -4.85
C LEU A 126 8.51 -1.45 -5.49
N LEU A 127 9.43 -1.36 -6.48
CA LEU A 127 9.97 -2.55 -7.16
C LEU A 127 10.78 -3.44 -6.22
N ASP A 128 11.48 -2.88 -5.24
CA ASP A 128 12.16 -3.66 -4.19
C ASP A 128 11.15 -4.41 -3.32
N GLY A 129 10.03 -3.77 -2.98
CA GLY A 129 8.92 -4.42 -2.29
C GLY A 129 8.31 -5.56 -3.13
N ILE A 130 8.17 -5.37 -4.44
CA ILE A 130 7.65 -6.41 -5.35
C ILE A 130 8.66 -7.54 -5.52
N ALA A 131 9.95 -7.26 -5.58
CA ALA A 131 10.97 -8.30 -5.63
C ALA A 131 10.95 -9.18 -4.37
N TRP A 132 10.83 -8.56 -3.19
CA TRP A 132 10.63 -9.28 -1.94
C TRP A 132 9.35 -10.15 -1.98
N LEU A 133 8.25 -9.60 -2.46
CA LEU A 133 6.96 -10.29 -2.57
C LEU A 133 7.07 -11.53 -3.46
N LYS A 134 7.64 -11.38 -4.66
CA LYS A 134 7.82 -12.48 -5.62
C LYS A 134 8.77 -13.59 -5.14
N ALA A 135 9.64 -13.30 -4.19
CA ALA A 135 10.51 -14.28 -3.57
C ALA A 135 9.78 -15.17 -2.52
N GLN A 136 8.53 -14.85 -2.17
CA GLN A 136 7.77 -15.67 -1.23
C GLN A 136 7.28 -16.96 -1.91
N PRO A 137 7.43 -18.14 -1.29
CA PRO A 137 7.10 -19.42 -1.92
C PRO A 137 5.62 -19.57 -2.28
N TYR A 138 4.75 -18.84 -1.59
CA TYR A 138 3.30 -18.84 -1.79
C TYR A 138 2.81 -17.78 -2.80
N VAL A 139 3.69 -17.05 -3.44
CA VAL A 139 3.34 -16.06 -4.46
C VAL A 139 3.58 -16.63 -5.85
N ASP A 140 2.58 -16.50 -6.74
CA ASP A 140 2.77 -16.74 -8.16
C ASP A 140 3.40 -15.49 -8.81
N PRO A 141 4.69 -15.51 -9.18
CA PRO A 141 5.39 -14.34 -9.66
C PRO A 141 4.88 -13.82 -11.02
N GLU A 142 4.18 -14.68 -11.78
CA GLU A 142 3.60 -14.32 -13.08
C GLU A 142 2.21 -13.68 -12.93
N ARG A 143 1.60 -13.76 -11.75
CA ARG A 143 0.25 -13.22 -11.48
C ARG A 143 0.26 -12.13 -10.40
N VAL A 144 1.15 -11.15 -10.56
CA VAL A 144 1.20 -9.95 -9.71
C VAL A 144 0.58 -8.78 -10.45
N GLY A 145 -0.52 -8.26 -9.95
CA GLY A 145 -1.19 -7.06 -10.46
C GLY A 145 -0.93 -5.84 -9.57
N ILE A 146 -1.18 -4.65 -10.11
CA ILE A 146 -1.08 -3.38 -9.39
C ILE A 146 -2.33 -2.52 -9.64
N TRP A 147 -2.80 -1.83 -8.61
CA TRP A 147 -3.82 -0.81 -8.78
C TRP A 147 -3.63 0.37 -7.85
N GLY A 148 -4.13 1.52 -8.27
CA GLY A 148 -4.10 2.71 -7.46
C GLY A 148 -5.04 3.80 -7.97
N TRP A 149 -5.40 4.71 -7.08
CA TRP A 149 -6.29 5.83 -7.35
C TRP A 149 -5.53 7.15 -7.21
N SER A 150 -5.83 8.14 -8.08
CA SER A 150 -5.21 9.48 -8.07
C SER A 150 -3.69 9.37 -8.21
N GLY A 151 -2.89 9.85 -7.26
CA GLY A 151 -1.45 9.62 -7.23
C GLY A 151 -1.06 8.14 -7.32
N GLY A 152 -1.85 7.25 -6.73
CA GLY A 152 -1.69 5.81 -6.91
C GLY A 152 -1.96 5.34 -8.34
N GLY A 153 -2.88 6.00 -9.05
CA GLY A 153 -3.09 5.78 -10.48
C GLY A 153 -1.87 6.20 -11.30
N THR A 154 -1.26 7.34 -10.98
CA THR A 154 0.00 7.80 -11.58
C THR A 154 1.13 6.80 -11.32
N MET A 155 1.28 6.34 -10.07
CA MET A 155 2.26 5.33 -9.67
C MET A 155 2.05 4.01 -10.41
N THR A 156 0.79 3.59 -10.61
CA THR A 156 0.43 2.41 -11.39
C THR A 156 0.90 2.54 -12.84
N LEU A 157 0.60 3.67 -13.51
CA LEU A 157 1.05 3.92 -14.88
C LEU A 157 2.57 3.94 -14.97
N GLN A 158 3.24 4.65 -14.06
CA GLN A 158 4.69 4.69 -13.97
C GLN A 158 5.29 3.29 -13.87
N SER A 159 4.72 2.45 -12.99
CA SER A 159 5.18 1.08 -12.77
C SER A 159 5.00 0.20 -14.00
N MET A 160 3.83 0.30 -14.67
CA MET A 160 3.52 -0.50 -15.86
C MET A 160 4.34 -0.10 -17.08
N THR A 161 4.71 1.18 -17.20
CA THR A 161 5.48 1.68 -18.36
C THR A 161 7.00 1.55 -18.16
N SER A 162 7.48 1.54 -16.92
CA SER A 162 8.91 1.54 -16.59
C SER A 162 9.44 0.19 -16.11
N SER A 163 8.57 -0.81 -15.92
CA SER A 163 8.96 -2.16 -15.49
C SER A 163 8.14 -3.25 -16.19
N LYS A 164 8.56 -4.51 -16.02
CA LYS A 164 7.84 -5.70 -16.47
C LYS A 164 7.38 -6.56 -15.28
N GLU A 165 7.37 -5.97 -14.08
CA GLU A 165 7.12 -6.72 -12.85
C GLU A 165 5.63 -7.05 -12.63
N PHE A 166 4.73 -6.42 -13.38
CA PHE A 166 3.30 -6.60 -13.20
C PHE A 166 2.64 -7.20 -14.44
N ALA A 167 1.80 -8.20 -14.23
CA ALA A 167 1.00 -8.84 -15.28
C ALA A 167 -0.18 -7.96 -15.73
N ALA A 168 -0.72 -7.14 -14.84
CA ALA A 168 -1.84 -6.25 -15.12
C ALA A 168 -1.81 -5.01 -14.20
N GLY A 169 -2.38 -3.90 -14.67
CA GLY A 169 -2.51 -2.68 -13.88
C GLY A 169 -3.86 -2.01 -14.05
N VAL A 170 -4.42 -1.51 -12.95
CA VAL A 170 -5.66 -0.69 -12.96
C VAL A 170 -5.34 0.69 -12.41
N SER A 171 -5.27 1.67 -13.29
CA SER A 171 -5.04 3.07 -12.95
C SER A 171 -6.36 3.82 -12.91
N VAL A 172 -6.71 4.36 -11.74
CA VAL A 172 -7.96 5.08 -11.54
C VAL A 172 -7.69 6.56 -11.35
N ALA A 173 -8.25 7.41 -12.21
CA ALA A 173 -8.14 8.87 -12.19
C ALA A 173 -6.69 9.37 -11.97
N PRO A 174 -5.70 8.92 -12.76
CA PRO A 174 -4.31 9.33 -12.60
C PRO A 174 -4.11 10.79 -12.97
N VAL A 175 -3.10 11.42 -12.38
CA VAL A 175 -2.51 12.64 -12.93
C VAL A 175 -1.49 12.22 -13.99
N THR A 176 -1.81 12.43 -15.26
CA THR A 176 -0.95 12.05 -16.40
C THR A 176 -0.12 13.20 -16.94
N ASP A 177 -0.54 14.42 -16.64
CA ASP A 177 0.16 15.66 -16.98
C ASP A 177 -0.13 16.71 -15.91
N TRP A 178 0.92 17.21 -15.27
CA TRP A 178 0.82 18.17 -14.18
C TRP A 178 0.25 19.52 -14.61
N HIS A 179 0.29 19.90 -15.89
CA HIS A 179 -0.33 21.11 -16.40
C HIS A 179 -1.87 21.13 -16.24
N TYR A 180 -2.48 19.97 -16.11
CA TYR A 180 -3.92 19.81 -15.94
C TYR A 180 -4.34 19.55 -14.47
N TYR A 181 -3.39 19.68 -13.54
CA TYR A 181 -3.69 19.57 -12.12
C TYR A 181 -3.76 20.95 -11.44
N ASP A 182 -4.13 21.00 -10.16
CA ASP A 182 -4.29 22.28 -9.48
C ASP A 182 -2.93 22.95 -9.16
N THR A 183 -2.94 24.29 -9.19
CA THR A 183 -1.78 25.15 -8.93
C THR A 183 -1.24 24.99 -7.51
N ILE A 184 -2.12 24.78 -6.53
CA ILE A 184 -1.72 24.72 -5.12
C ILE A 184 -0.80 23.54 -4.85
N TYR A 185 -1.06 22.40 -5.48
CA TYR A 185 -0.25 21.19 -5.31
C TYR A 185 1.00 21.20 -6.21
N THR A 186 0.87 21.69 -7.46
CA THR A 186 1.91 21.50 -8.48
C THR A 186 2.96 22.60 -8.52
N GLU A 187 2.68 23.79 -7.99
CA GLU A 187 3.53 24.98 -8.12
C GLU A 187 4.17 25.43 -6.79
N ARG A 188 4.16 24.62 -5.75
CA ARG A 188 4.75 24.92 -4.44
C ARG A 188 6.00 24.11 -4.17
#